data_275026f773970ca7de5f3ec035200ff8
#
_entry.id   275026f773970ca7de5f3ec035200ff8
#
_cell.length_a   1.000
_cell.length_b   1.000
_cell.length_c   1.000
_cell.angle_alpha   90.00
_cell.angle_beta   90.00
_cell.angle_gamma   90.00
#
_symmetry.space_group_name_H-M   'P 1'
#
loop_
_entity.id
_entity.type
_entity.pdbx_description
1 polymer ?
#
loop_
_entity_poly.entity_id
_entity_poly.type
_entity_poly.pdbx_seq_one_letter_code
_entity_poly.pdbx_strand_id
1 'polypeptide(L)'
;MLIVLAMSTTVGAQNTDEIYAEAKALYDAKNYKAALPKLKIAAEKGHNKAQYRLGRCYDKGHGTAENNKLAYEWYTKSAAQNYAKGQLALGKCYMKGKGTTADQTKAKVWLNKAFKNPKGGLKLKEKIKKEAKEGDKDAISIQKLLWKK
;
A
#
# COMPACT_ATOMS: atom_id res chain seq x y z
N MET A 1 34.62 21.73 37.92
CA MET A 1 34.90 20.91 36.72
C MET A 1 33.55 20.59 36.07
N LEU A 2 33.15 21.40 35.09
CA LEU A 2 31.91 21.18 34.32
C LEU A 2 32.21 20.08 33.32
N ILE A 3 31.69 18.89 33.53
CA ILE A 3 31.58 17.87 32.49
C ILE A 3 30.46 18.37 31.59
N VAL A 4 30.80 19.06 30.52
CA VAL A 4 29.90 19.20 29.38
C VAL A 4 29.78 17.81 28.82
N LEU A 5 28.75 17.07 29.26
CA LEU A 5 28.21 15.99 28.45
C LEU A 5 27.78 16.65 27.15
N ALA A 6 28.68 16.62 26.17
CA ALA A 6 28.24 16.76 24.80
C ALA A 6 27.26 15.60 24.60
N MET A 7 25.98 15.90 24.81
CA MET A 7 24.93 15.15 24.13
C MET A 7 25.22 15.41 22.65
N SER A 8 26.06 14.57 22.07
CA SER A 8 25.98 14.31 20.67
C SER A 8 24.56 13.79 20.51
N THR A 9 23.63 14.69 20.24
CA THR A 9 22.49 14.34 19.47
C THR A 9 23.08 13.83 18.16
N THR A 10 23.49 12.55 18.18
CA THR A 10 23.34 11.76 16.99
C THR A 10 21.91 12.01 16.61
N VAL A 11 21.72 12.87 15.59
CA VAL A 11 20.55 12.80 14.74
C VAL A 11 20.64 11.38 14.21
N GLY A 12 20.25 10.43 15.08
CA GLY A 12 20.21 9.04 14.77
C GLY A 12 19.32 8.94 13.57
N ALA A 13 19.80 8.29 12.51
CA ALA A 13 18.99 7.98 11.36
C ALA A 13 17.64 7.49 11.91
N GLN A 14 16.56 8.27 11.72
CA GLN A 14 15.24 7.90 12.19
C GLN A 14 14.97 6.47 11.73
N ASN A 15 14.57 5.61 12.63
CA ASN A 15 14.17 4.27 12.31
C ASN A 15 13.09 4.32 11.22
N THR A 16 13.18 3.47 10.23
CA THR A 16 12.22 3.42 9.12
C THR A 16 10.77 3.31 9.59
N ASP A 17 10.54 2.60 10.70
CA ASP A 17 9.23 2.46 11.33
C ASP A 17 8.73 3.79 11.93
N GLU A 18 9.62 4.60 12.49
CA GLU A 18 9.29 5.94 13.02
C GLU A 18 8.93 6.89 11.88
N ILE A 19 9.73 6.93 10.81
CA ILE A 19 9.43 7.72 9.61
C ILE A 19 8.07 7.32 9.04
N TYR A 20 7.81 6.02 8.97
CA TYR A 20 6.51 5.54 8.50
C TYR A 20 5.36 5.92 9.45
N ALA A 21 5.55 5.87 10.77
CA ALA A 21 4.52 6.24 11.74
C ALA A 21 4.12 7.72 11.59
N GLU A 22 5.09 8.61 11.44
CA GLU A 22 4.84 10.04 11.17
C GLU A 22 4.13 10.23 9.83
N ALA A 23 4.63 9.59 8.77
CA ALA A 23 4.02 9.63 7.44
C ALA A 23 2.57 9.13 7.45
N LYS A 24 2.31 8.05 8.20
CA LYS A 24 0.98 7.48 8.37
C LYS A 24 0.04 8.46 9.07
N ALA A 25 0.46 9.09 10.15
CA ALA A 25 -0.34 10.08 10.88
C ALA A 25 -0.74 11.25 9.96
N LEU A 26 0.21 11.79 9.20
CA LEU A 26 -0.04 12.85 8.22
C LEU A 26 -1.00 12.39 7.10
N TYR A 27 -0.81 11.18 6.59
CA TYR A 27 -1.66 10.61 5.55
C TYR A 27 -3.10 10.41 6.05
N ASP A 28 -3.28 9.86 7.25
CA ASP A 28 -4.59 9.61 7.85
C ASP A 28 -5.32 10.94 8.19
N ALA A 29 -4.56 12.00 8.51
CA ALA A 29 -5.06 13.38 8.63
C ALA A 29 -5.29 14.08 7.27
N LYS A 30 -5.14 13.37 6.14
CA LYS A 30 -5.25 13.87 4.77
C LYS A 30 -4.23 14.98 4.40
N ASN A 31 -3.20 15.16 5.21
CA ASN A 31 -2.08 16.05 4.88
C ASN A 31 -1.10 15.33 3.95
N TYR A 32 -1.55 15.07 2.72
CA TYR A 32 -0.81 14.27 1.75
C TYR A 32 0.49 14.93 1.27
N LYS A 33 0.51 16.27 1.19
CA LYS A 33 1.72 17.03 0.82
C LYS A 33 2.86 16.78 1.81
N ALA A 34 2.56 16.80 3.11
CA ALA A 34 3.56 16.55 4.14
C ALA A 34 3.86 15.05 4.29
N ALA A 35 2.89 14.16 4.07
CA ALA A 35 3.07 12.72 4.15
C ALA A 35 3.97 12.17 3.03
N LEU A 36 3.84 12.70 1.81
CA LEU A 36 4.47 12.14 0.61
C LEU A 36 5.99 12.02 0.71
N PRO A 37 6.78 13.05 1.10
CA PRO A 37 8.23 12.92 1.20
C PRO A 37 8.65 11.88 2.24
N LYS A 38 7.95 11.80 3.37
CA LYS A 38 8.23 10.78 4.41
C LYS A 38 7.87 9.37 3.94
N LEU A 39 6.76 9.21 3.21
CA LEU A 39 6.41 7.94 2.59
C LEU A 39 7.45 7.48 1.57
N LYS A 40 8.00 8.41 0.76
CA LYS A 40 9.07 8.09 -0.19
C LYS A 40 10.30 7.55 0.54
N ILE A 41 10.77 8.24 1.58
CA ILE A 41 11.95 7.81 2.37
C ILE A 41 11.72 6.41 2.95
N ALA A 42 10.60 6.17 3.63
CA ALA A 42 10.31 4.87 4.23
C ALA A 42 10.14 3.76 3.18
N ALA A 43 9.49 4.06 2.05
CA ALA A 43 9.27 3.11 0.96
C ALA A 43 10.58 2.71 0.26
N GLU A 44 11.47 3.67 0.01
CA GLU A 44 12.80 3.43 -0.58
C GLU A 44 13.69 2.60 0.35
N LYS A 45 13.54 2.74 1.66
CA LYS A 45 14.17 1.90 2.67
C LYS A 45 13.53 0.52 2.85
N GLY A 46 12.54 0.17 2.03
CA GLY A 46 11.94 -1.17 1.99
C GLY A 46 10.75 -1.38 2.93
N HIS A 47 10.21 -0.34 3.57
CA HIS A 47 9.05 -0.51 4.46
C HIS A 47 7.78 -0.82 3.66
N ASN A 48 7.26 -2.05 3.76
CA ASN A 48 6.18 -2.57 2.91
C ASN A 48 4.86 -1.78 2.99
N LYS A 49 4.49 -1.30 4.18
CA LYS A 49 3.26 -0.49 4.36
C LYS A 49 3.44 0.92 3.77
N ALA A 50 4.66 1.48 3.82
CA ALA A 50 4.98 2.76 3.18
C ALA A 50 4.93 2.63 1.66
N GLN A 51 5.47 1.55 1.10
CA GLN A 51 5.38 1.23 -0.33
C GLN A 51 3.92 1.17 -0.81
N TYR A 52 3.05 0.48 -0.06
CA TYR A 52 1.62 0.45 -0.37
C TYR A 52 0.97 1.85 -0.33
N ARG A 53 1.25 2.66 0.71
CA ARG A 53 0.69 4.01 0.82
C ARG A 53 1.23 4.95 -0.26
N LEU A 54 2.50 4.81 -0.62
CA LEU A 54 3.11 5.56 -1.72
C LEU A 54 2.46 5.18 -3.06
N GLY A 55 2.22 3.89 -3.30
CA GLY A 55 1.43 3.42 -4.43
C GLY A 55 0.05 4.07 -4.48
N ARG A 56 -0.63 4.20 -3.33
CA ARG A 56 -1.92 4.90 -3.23
C ARG A 56 -1.82 6.40 -3.51
N CYS A 57 -0.71 7.04 -3.14
CA CYS A 57 -0.50 8.45 -3.48
C CYS A 57 -0.50 8.64 -5.00
N TYR A 58 0.21 7.80 -5.73
CA TYR A 58 0.22 7.83 -7.20
C TYR A 58 -1.09 7.36 -7.82
N ASP A 59 -1.78 6.39 -7.22
CA ASP A 59 -3.06 5.88 -7.71
C ASP A 59 -4.21 6.89 -7.60
N LYS A 60 -4.18 7.77 -6.59
CA LYS A 60 -5.25 8.71 -6.24
C LYS A 60 -4.86 10.19 -6.36
N GLY A 61 -3.64 10.48 -6.76
CA GLY A 61 -3.16 11.86 -6.78
C GLY A 61 -3.05 12.50 -5.40
N HIS A 62 -2.72 11.72 -4.36
CA HIS A 62 -2.58 12.23 -3.00
C HIS A 62 -1.21 12.89 -2.80
N GLY A 63 -1.18 14.22 -2.83
CA GLY A 63 0.02 15.03 -2.68
C GLY A 63 0.93 15.05 -3.93
N THR A 64 0.54 14.40 -5.00
CA THR A 64 1.25 14.32 -6.28
C THR A 64 0.25 14.10 -7.42
N ALA A 65 0.67 14.27 -8.66
CA ALA A 65 -0.14 13.89 -9.81
C ALA A 65 -0.38 12.36 -9.82
N GLU A 66 -1.52 11.92 -10.35
CA GLU A 66 -1.78 10.52 -10.59
C GLU A 66 -0.77 9.92 -11.57
N ASN A 67 -0.29 8.72 -11.25
CA ASN A 67 0.60 7.96 -12.11
C ASN A 67 0.38 6.46 -11.90
N ASN A 68 -0.38 5.84 -12.78
CA ASN A 68 -0.75 4.44 -12.67
C ASN A 68 0.46 3.50 -12.76
N LYS A 69 1.48 3.84 -13.54
CA LYS A 69 2.70 3.03 -13.66
C LYS A 69 3.48 3.02 -12.34
N LEU A 70 3.71 4.19 -11.75
CA LEU A 70 4.37 4.28 -10.44
C LEU A 70 3.54 3.60 -9.34
N ALA A 71 2.22 3.74 -9.37
CA ALA A 71 1.35 3.04 -8.43
C ALA A 71 1.52 1.51 -8.53
N TYR A 72 1.50 0.97 -9.74
CA TYR A 72 1.75 -0.45 -10.00
C TYR A 72 3.11 -0.92 -9.48
N GLU A 73 4.18 -0.16 -9.76
CA GLU A 73 5.54 -0.49 -9.33
C GLU A 73 5.64 -0.56 -7.79
N TRP A 74 5.09 0.42 -7.09
CA TRP A 74 5.11 0.44 -5.62
C TRP A 74 4.21 -0.63 -4.99
N TYR A 75 3.04 -0.91 -5.57
CA TYR A 75 2.20 -2.03 -5.15
C TYR A 75 2.90 -3.37 -5.35
N THR A 76 3.65 -3.53 -6.44
CA THR A 76 4.44 -4.74 -6.70
C THR A 76 5.51 -4.96 -5.63
N LYS A 77 6.26 -3.91 -5.26
CA LYS A 77 7.26 -3.99 -4.18
C LYS A 77 6.62 -4.36 -2.84
N SER A 78 5.51 -3.75 -2.49
CA SER A 78 4.77 -4.05 -1.26
C SER A 78 4.21 -5.48 -1.24
N ALA A 79 3.65 -5.94 -2.35
CA ALA A 79 3.10 -7.28 -2.51
C ALA A 79 4.17 -8.37 -2.42
N ALA A 80 5.35 -8.13 -2.98
CA ALA A 80 6.50 -9.02 -2.93
C ALA A 80 7.00 -9.26 -1.50
N GLN A 81 6.79 -8.29 -0.60
CA GLN A 81 7.08 -8.41 0.84
C GLN A 81 5.91 -9.02 1.64
N ASN A 82 5.00 -9.70 0.97
CA ASN A 82 3.86 -10.39 1.59
C ASN A 82 2.92 -9.47 2.38
N TYR A 83 2.76 -8.22 1.96
CA TYR A 83 1.79 -7.31 2.55
C TYR A 83 0.42 -7.47 1.88
N ALA A 84 -0.58 -7.93 2.64
CA ALA A 84 -1.90 -8.31 2.08
C ALA A 84 -2.61 -7.18 1.32
N LYS A 85 -2.52 -5.92 1.80
CA LYS A 85 -3.10 -4.77 1.08
C LYS A 85 -2.34 -4.44 -0.20
N GLY A 86 -1.02 -4.64 -0.23
CA GLY A 86 -0.20 -4.52 -1.44
C GLY A 86 -0.57 -5.58 -2.46
N GLN A 87 -0.74 -6.82 -2.02
CA GLN A 87 -1.19 -7.94 -2.88
C GLN A 87 -2.58 -7.69 -3.46
N LEU A 88 -3.52 -7.19 -2.66
CA LEU A 88 -4.86 -6.81 -3.14
C LEU A 88 -4.80 -5.69 -4.19
N ALA A 89 -3.99 -4.65 -3.94
CA ALA A 89 -3.83 -3.54 -4.87
C ALA A 89 -3.20 -3.99 -6.18
N LEU A 90 -2.17 -4.84 -6.13
CA LEU A 90 -1.54 -5.42 -7.33
C LEU A 90 -2.52 -6.29 -8.12
N GLY A 91 -3.33 -7.10 -7.44
CA GLY A 91 -4.39 -7.89 -8.08
C GLY A 91 -5.41 -7.01 -8.80
N LYS A 92 -5.80 -5.89 -8.21
CA LYS A 92 -6.67 -4.89 -8.86
C LYS A 92 -5.99 -4.23 -10.08
N CYS A 93 -4.69 -3.96 -10.02
CA CYS A 93 -3.94 -3.44 -11.18
C CYS A 93 -4.02 -4.40 -12.36
N TYR A 94 -3.78 -5.70 -12.16
CA TYR A 94 -3.91 -6.70 -13.21
C TYR A 94 -5.36 -6.88 -13.69
N MET A 95 -6.32 -6.84 -12.79
CA MET A 95 -7.74 -6.98 -13.15
C MET A 95 -8.21 -5.88 -14.10
N LYS A 96 -7.71 -4.64 -13.90
CA LYS A 96 -8.12 -3.45 -14.66
C LYS A 96 -7.16 -3.02 -15.76
N GLY A 97 -5.97 -3.55 -15.82
CA GLY A 97 -4.90 -3.04 -16.68
C GLY A 97 -4.39 -1.67 -16.22
N LYS A 98 -4.34 -1.42 -14.90
CA LYS A 98 -3.92 -0.14 -14.35
C LYS A 98 -2.42 -0.13 -14.10
N GLY A 99 -1.68 0.65 -14.90
CA GLY A 99 -0.22 0.71 -14.84
C GLY A 99 0.50 -0.52 -15.42
N THR A 100 -0.25 -1.50 -15.89
CA THR A 100 0.22 -2.72 -16.55
C THR A 100 -0.86 -3.22 -17.50
N THR A 101 -0.53 -4.21 -18.34
CA THR A 101 -1.53 -4.88 -19.17
C THR A 101 -2.51 -5.67 -18.32
N ALA A 102 -3.80 -5.61 -18.63
CA ALA A 102 -4.81 -6.41 -17.96
C ALA A 102 -4.53 -7.91 -18.12
N ASP A 103 -4.58 -8.65 -17.00
CA ASP A 103 -4.32 -10.09 -16.97
C ASP A 103 -5.15 -10.72 -15.85
N GLN A 104 -6.24 -11.38 -16.22
CA GLN A 104 -7.18 -11.98 -15.26
C GLN A 104 -6.56 -13.15 -14.50
N THR A 105 -5.62 -13.88 -15.12
CA THR A 105 -4.91 -14.99 -14.48
C THR A 105 -4.00 -14.47 -13.37
N LYS A 106 -3.18 -13.46 -13.65
CA LYS A 106 -2.34 -12.80 -12.63
C LYS A 106 -3.19 -12.12 -11.56
N ALA A 107 -4.30 -11.49 -11.94
CA ALA A 107 -5.24 -10.90 -10.98
C ALA A 107 -5.73 -11.95 -9.99
N LYS A 108 -6.21 -13.12 -10.45
CA LYS A 108 -6.64 -14.24 -9.58
C LYS A 108 -5.54 -14.68 -8.63
N VAL A 109 -4.31 -14.83 -9.12
CA VAL A 109 -3.17 -15.24 -8.29
C VAL A 109 -2.94 -14.26 -7.14
N TRP A 110 -2.84 -12.96 -7.44
CA TRP A 110 -2.54 -11.96 -6.42
C TRP A 110 -3.70 -11.70 -5.46
N LEU A 111 -4.93 -11.70 -5.94
CA LEU A 111 -6.13 -11.58 -5.10
C LEU A 111 -6.25 -12.78 -4.14
N ASN A 112 -6.01 -13.99 -4.61
CA ASN A 112 -6.01 -15.18 -3.75
C ASN A 112 -4.88 -15.12 -2.71
N LYS A 113 -3.68 -14.68 -3.08
CA LYS A 113 -2.58 -14.44 -2.12
C LYS A 113 -2.99 -13.44 -1.04
N ALA A 114 -3.62 -12.35 -1.43
CA ALA A 114 -4.09 -11.33 -0.50
C ALA A 114 -5.10 -11.89 0.51
N PHE A 115 -6.09 -12.67 0.06
CA PHE A 115 -7.13 -13.22 0.93
C PHE A 115 -6.69 -14.41 1.78
N LYS A 116 -5.70 -15.17 1.33
CA LYS A 116 -5.07 -16.25 2.10
C LYS A 116 -3.94 -15.75 3.01
N ASN A 117 -3.59 -14.47 2.95
CA ASN A 117 -2.50 -13.91 3.74
C ASN A 117 -2.83 -14.03 5.24
N PRO A 118 -1.98 -14.68 6.06
CA PRO A 118 -2.22 -14.86 7.49
C PRO A 118 -2.27 -13.54 8.26
N LYS A 119 -1.61 -12.50 7.74
CA LYS A 119 -1.58 -11.15 8.33
C LYS A 119 -2.62 -10.24 7.67
N GLY A 120 -3.90 -10.51 7.93
CA GLY A 120 -5.00 -9.63 7.54
C GLY A 120 -5.80 -10.04 6.30
N GLY A 121 -5.51 -11.16 5.68
CA GLY A 121 -6.23 -11.63 4.48
C GLY A 121 -7.72 -11.90 4.72
N LEU A 122 -8.06 -12.53 5.85
CA LEU A 122 -9.45 -12.77 6.21
C LEU A 122 -10.24 -11.47 6.36
N LYS A 123 -9.66 -10.48 7.04
CA LYS A 123 -10.28 -9.16 7.21
C LYS A 123 -10.49 -8.44 5.87
N LEU A 124 -9.53 -8.55 4.95
CA LEU A 124 -9.68 -8.03 3.59
C LEU A 124 -10.80 -8.73 2.83
N LYS A 125 -10.89 -10.06 2.93
CA LYS A 125 -11.94 -10.85 2.27
C LYS A 125 -13.33 -10.45 2.74
N GLU A 126 -13.53 -10.31 4.05
CA GLU A 126 -14.81 -9.86 4.62
C GLU A 126 -15.14 -8.43 4.21
N LYS A 127 -14.16 -7.54 4.20
CA LYS A 127 -14.32 -6.18 3.70
C LYS A 127 -14.80 -6.17 2.23
N ILE A 128 -14.16 -6.91 1.34
CA ILE A 128 -14.54 -6.98 -0.08
C ILE A 128 -15.95 -7.56 -0.24
N LYS A 129 -16.32 -8.57 0.55
CA LYS A 129 -17.69 -9.10 0.51
C LYS A 129 -18.73 -8.05 0.93
N LYS A 130 -18.43 -7.27 1.96
CA LYS A 130 -19.29 -6.17 2.41
C LYS A 130 -19.42 -5.10 1.34
N GLU A 131 -18.30 -4.60 0.81
CA GLU A 131 -18.26 -3.58 -0.24
C GLU A 131 -19.01 -4.02 -1.50
N ALA A 132 -18.93 -5.31 -1.87
CA ALA A 132 -19.69 -5.86 -3.01
C ALA A 132 -21.20 -5.82 -2.78
N LYS A 133 -21.67 -6.09 -1.55
CA LYS A 133 -23.10 -5.97 -1.17
C LYS A 133 -23.57 -4.51 -1.21
N GLU A 134 -22.66 -3.56 -0.91
CA GLU A 134 -22.91 -2.12 -0.95
C GLU A 134 -22.81 -1.54 -2.37
N GLY A 135 -22.52 -2.36 -3.38
CA GLY A 135 -22.49 -1.97 -4.79
C GLY A 135 -21.15 -1.48 -5.32
N ASP A 136 -20.05 -1.65 -4.57
CA ASP A 136 -18.72 -1.30 -5.06
C ASP A 136 -18.35 -2.15 -6.28
N LYS A 137 -18.07 -1.47 -7.40
CA LYS A 137 -17.82 -2.13 -8.71
C LYS A 137 -16.57 -3.02 -8.69
N ASP A 138 -15.52 -2.61 -8.00
CA ASP A 138 -14.29 -3.38 -7.91
C ASP A 138 -14.49 -4.62 -7.06
N ALA A 139 -15.16 -4.48 -5.93
CA ALA A 139 -15.50 -5.59 -5.04
C ALA A 139 -16.42 -6.61 -5.74
N ILE A 140 -17.41 -6.15 -6.50
CA ILE A 140 -18.28 -7.01 -7.32
C ILE A 140 -17.46 -7.77 -8.38
N SER A 141 -16.52 -7.08 -9.05
CA SER A 141 -15.65 -7.69 -10.06
C SER A 141 -14.75 -8.76 -9.45
N ILE A 142 -14.16 -8.49 -8.29
CA ILE A 142 -13.36 -9.46 -7.53
C ILE A 142 -14.20 -10.69 -7.13
N GLN A 143 -15.42 -10.44 -6.66
CA GLN A 143 -16.33 -11.50 -6.26
C GLN A 143 -16.69 -12.40 -7.46
N LYS A 144 -16.99 -11.82 -8.61
CA LYS A 144 -17.26 -12.56 -9.85
C LYS A 144 -16.04 -13.36 -10.30
N LEU A 145 -14.84 -12.76 -10.20
CA LEU A 145 -13.61 -13.38 -10.66
C LEU A 145 -13.19 -14.58 -9.81
N LEU A 146 -13.40 -14.52 -8.49
CA LEU A 146 -12.85 -15.52 -7.55
C LEU A 146 -13.88 -16.48 -6.99
N TRP A 147 -15.15 -16.07 -6.79
CA TRP A 147 -16.11 -16.80 -5.97
C TRP A 147 -17.43 -17.13 -6.67
N LYS A 148 -17.70 -16.64 -7.87
CA LYS A 148 -18.81 -17.17 -8.68
C LYS A 148 -18.36 -18.42 -9.40
N LYS A 149 -19.05 -19.50 -9.11
CA LYS A 149 -19.05 -20.70 -9.93
C LYS A 149 -19.93 -20.50 -11.15
#